data_21b829c257c71be751108a138a78554b
#
_entry.id   21b829c257c71be751108a138a78554b
#
_cell.length_a   1.000
_cell.length_b   1.000
_cell.length_c   1.000
_cell.angle_alpha   90.00
_cell.angle_beta   90.00
_cell.angle_gamma   90.00
#
_symmetry.space_group_name_H-M   'P 1'
#
loop_
_entity.id
_entity.type
_entity.pdbx_description
1 polymer ?
#
loop_
_entity_poly.entity_id
_entity_poly.type
_entity_poly.pdbx_seq_one_letter_code
_entity_poly.pdbx_strand_id
1 'polypeptide(L)'
;QARGMRVFAGKTCMDRNAPEGLRDTAQSAYDESKRLLERWHGVDRLSYVITPRFSPTSTPEQLAALGALWREYPDCLMQTHLSEQTDEIEWVRGLFPQSRDYLDTYEAQGLLREGAVYGHAIHLTDRERARLAEAGASLVHCPTSNTFIGSGLFDMGLARQMRVGLATDTGGGSSFSMLHTMAAAYEVAQLRGQALHPSQLVWLATVGSARALRAEDRIGNIAPGMEADLTVIDLASTPAIEQAVRRAGSLWEALFPTIMMGDDRAIRATWVNGRPLR
;
A
#
# COMPACT_ATOMS: atom_id res chain seq x y z
N GLN A 1 3.77 -19.23 -1.96
CA GLN A 1 4.86 -20.12 -2.40
C GLN A 1 4.51 -20.94 -3.65
N ALA A 2 3.40 -21.67 -3.65
CA ALA A 2 3.05 -22.57 -4.77
C ALA A 2 2.96 -21.88 -6.15
N ARG A 3 2.68 -20.58 -6.20
CA ARG A 3 2.60 -19.79 -7.44
C ARG A 3 3.89 -18.99 -7.75
N GLY A 4 4.90 -19.03 -6.88
CA GLY A 4 6.16 -18.29 -7.05
C GLY A 4 6.00 -16.78 -7.02
N MET A 5 4.92 -16.25 -6.48
CA MET A 5 4.67 -14.80 -6.39
C MET A 5 5.68 -14.12 -5.46
N ARG A 6 6.07 -12.90 -5.78
CA ARG A 6 6.72 -12.00 -4.83
C ARG A 6 5.69 -11.51 -3.83
N VAL A 7 5.96 -11.72 -2.55
CA VAL A 7 5.00 -11.41 -1.49
C VAL A 7 5.70 -10.67 -0.35
N PHE A 8 5.10 -9.57 0.06
CA PHE A 8 5.44 -8.82 1.25
C PHE A 8 4.28 -9.00 2.24
N ALA A 9 4.48 -9.74 3.31
CA ALA A 9 3.43 -10.04 4.27
C ALA A 9 3.99 -10.24 5.68
N GLY A 10 3.16 -9.97 6.67
CA GLY A 10 3.47 -10.18 8.07
C GLY A 10 2.24 -10.55 8.89
N LYS A 11 2.46 -11.01 10.11
CA LYS A 11 1.39 -11.19 11.09
C LYS A 11 0.85 -9.81 11.46
N THR A 12 -0.44 -9.61 11.32
CA THR A 12 -1.12 -8.41 11.83
C THR A 12 -1.18 -8.48 13.35
N CYS A 13 -0.57 -7.52 14.03
CA CYS A 13 -0.48 -7.47 15.48
C CYS A 13 -1.49 -6.50 16.08
N MET A 14 -2.24 -6.98 17.08
CA MET A 14 -3.24 -6.23 17.84
C MET A 14 -3.27 -6.76 19.29
N ASP A 15 -3.19 -5.90 20.29
CA ASP A 15 -3.23 -6.31 21.71
C ASP A 15 -4.33 -5.61 22.51
N ARG A 16 -5.08 -4.68 21.89
CA ARG A 16 -6.28 -4.05 22.48
C ARG A 16 -7.32 -3.76 21.40
N ASN A 17 -8.54 -3.42 21.81
CA ASN A 17 -9.64 -3.02 20.94
C ASN A 17 -9.86 -3.95 19.73
N ALA A 18 -9.62 -5.24 19.93
CA ALA A 18 -9.76 -6.28 18.90
C ALA A 18 -10.51 -7.49 19.51
N PRO A 19 -11.17 -8.30 18.67
CA PRO A 19 -11.78 -9.54 19.12
C PRO A 19 -10.76 -10.43 19.85
N GLU A 20 -11.21 -11.13 20.90
CA GLU A 20 -10.32 -11.94 21.75
C GLU A 20 -9.48 -12.94 20.95
N GLY A 21 -10.08 -13.63 19.99
CA GLY A 21 -9.38 -14.61 19.13
C GLY A 21 -8.34 -14.03 18.16
N LEU A 22 -8.24 -12.68 18.05
CA LEU A 22 -7.25 -11.98 17.22
C LEU A 22 -6.26 -11.17 18.06
N ARG A 23 -6.39 -11.22 19.39
CA ARG A 23 -5.63 -10.38 20.30
C ARG A 23 -4.34 -11.06 20.72
N ASP A 24 -3.26 -10.31 20.56
CA ASP A 24 -1.94 -10.64 21.08
C ASP A 24 -1.72 -10.10 22.52
N THR A 25 -0.57 -10.42 23.08
CA THR A 25 0.14 -9.57 24.02
C THR A 25 1.31 -8.90 23.31
N ALA A 26 1.91 -7.87 23.92
CA ALA A 26 3.11 -7.25 23.34
C ALA A 26 4.23 -8.31 23.13
N GLN A 27 4.38 -9.25 24.06
CA GLN A 27 5.38 -10.32 23.98
C GLN A 27 5.03 -11.32 22.86
N SER A 28 3.78 -11.81 22.77
CA SER A 28 3.40 -12.77 21.73
C SER A 28 3.46 -12.14 20.33
N ALA A 29 3.14 -10.86 20.19
CA ALA A 29 3.29 -10.14 18.93
C ALA A 29 4.74 -10.12 18.45
N TYR A 30 5.69 -9.88 19.37
CA TYR A 30 7.12 -9.95 19.09
C TYR A 30 7.58 -11.38 18.73
N ASP A 31 7.32 -12.35 19.61
CA ASP A 31 7.82 -13.72 19.47
C ASP A 31 7.29 -14.42 18.22
N GLU A 32 6.00 -14.28 17.95
CA GLU A 32 5.38 -14.89 16.75
C GLU A 32 5.82 -14.19 15.47
N SER A 33 5.96 -12.87 15.48
CA SER A 33 6.49 -12.12 14.35
C SER A 33 7.93 -12.51 14.05
N LYS A 34 8.78 -12.61 15.08
CA LYS A 34 10.18 -13.05 14.94
C LYS A 34 10.27 -14.46 14.37
N ARG A 35 9.51 -15.40 14.93
CA ARG A 35 9.46 -16.80 14.44
C ARG A 35 9.04 -16.89 12.98
N LEU A 36 8.04 -16.10 12.54
CA LEU A 36 7.60 -16.07 11.15
C LEU A 36 8.62 -15.40 10.23
N LEU A 37 9.26 -14.34 10.71
CA LEU A 37 10.33 -13.64 10.03
C LEU A 37 11.52 -14.58 9.78
N GLU A 38 12.04 -15.25 10.81
CA GLU A 38 13.14 -16.21 10.71
C GLU A 38 12.81 -17.39 9.77
N ARG A 39 11.53 -17.75 9.68
CA ARG A 39 11.07 -18.83 8.80
C ARG A 39 10.90 -18.45 7.34
N TRP A 40 10.49 -17.20 7.06
CA TRP A 40 9.99 -16.84 5.73
C TRP A 40 10.71 -15.68 5.05
N HIS A 41 11.36 -14.78 5.82
CA HIS A 41 12.04 -13.64 5.23
C HIS A 41 13.23 -14.10 4.38
N GLY A 42 13.30 -13.62 3.14
CA GLY A 42 14.36 -14.00 2.20
C GLY A 42 14.24 -15.41 1.61
N VAL A 43 13.15 -16.15 1.91
CA VAL A 43 12.90 -17.47 1.29
C VAL A 43 12.24 -17.27 -0.07
N ASP A 44 12.90 -17.70 -1.13
CA ASP A 44 12.47 -17.48 -2.52
C ASP A 44 12.21 -15.99 -2.78
N ARG A 45 10.94 -15.64 -3.02
CA ARG A 45 10.47 -14.28 -3.28
C ARG A 45 9.60 -13.71 -2.15
N LEU A 46 9.75 -14.28 -0.94
CA LEU A 46 8.98 -13.86 0.23
C LEU A 46 9.77 -12.85 1.06
N SER A 47 9.10 -11.79 1.50
CA SER A 47 9.64 -10.80 2.43
C SER A 47 8.67 -10.64 3.59
N TYR A 48 9.16 -10.81 4.81
CA TYR A 48 8.36 -10.53 5.99
C TYR A 48 8.24 -9.01 6.19
N VAL A 49 7.06 -8.57 6.61
CA VAL A 49 6.79 -7.16 6.95
C VAL A 49 6.28 -7.07 8.37
N ILE A 50 6.91 -6.27 9.21
CA ILE A 50 6.45 -6.02 10.57
C ILE A 50 5.16 -5.20 10.50
N THR A 51 4.08 -5.71 11.09
CA THR A 51 2.74 -5.20 10.83
C THR A 51 1.94 -4.94 12.11
N PRO A 52 2.24 -3.86 12.87
CA PRO A 52 1.23 -3.31 13.79
C PRO A 52 0.03 -2.88 12.95
N ARG A 53 -1.18 -3.33 13.30
CA ARG A 53 -2.35 -2.97 12.47
C ARG A 53 -2.53 -1.45 12.41
N PHE A 54 -2.71 -0.81 13.57
CA PHE A 54 -2.74 0.65 13.72
C PHE A 54 -2.79 1.01 15.22
N SER A 55 -2.50 2.25 15.57
CA SER A 55 -2.41 2.69 16.97
C SER A 55 -3.66 2.42 17.83
N PRO A 56 -4.91 2.52 17.33
CA PRO A 56 -6.08 2.17 18.11
C PRO A 56 -6.11 0.73 18.63
N THR A 57 -5.51 -0.22 17.92
CA THR A 57 -5.47 -1.64 18.33
C THR A 57 -4.12 -2.08 18.89
N SER A 58 -3.18 -1.14 19.09
CA SER A 58 -1.86 -1.42 19.65
C SER A 58 -1.60 -0.57 20.87
N THR A 59 -1.15 -1.20 21.97
CA THR A 59 -0.63 -0.47 23.12
C THR A 59 0.75 0.11 22.84
N PRO A 60 1.22 1.12 23.61
CA PRO A 60 2.61 1.59 23.52
C PRO A 60 3.63 0.45 23.67
N GLU A 61 3.35 -0.51 24.53
CA GLU A 61 4.20 -1.69 24.78
C GLU A 61 4.30 -2.58 23.54
N GLN A 62 3.19 -2.83 22.83
CA GLN A 62 3.22 -3.60 21.59
C GLN A 62 3.97 -2.85 20.50
N LEU A 63 3.73 -1.55 20.33
CA LEU A 63 4.47 -0.75 19.35
C LEU A 63 5.97 -0.72 19.65
N ALA A 64 6.36 -0.61 20.93
CA ALA A 64 7.75 -0.67 21.37
C ALA A 64 8.40 -2.02 21.05
N ALA A 65 7.69 -3.13 21.32
CA ALA A 65 8.16 -4.48 21.03
C ALA A 65 8.38 -4.69 19.52
N LEU A 66 7.45 -4.23 18.67
CA LEU A 66 7.58 -4.31 17.23
C LEU A 66 8.67 -3.36 16.68
N GLY A 67 8.85 -2.19 17.29
CA GLY A 67 9.97 -1.30 16.98
C GLY A 67 11.33 -1.91 17.36
N ALA A 68 11.41 -2.65 18.47
CA ALA A 68 12.59 -3.41 18.83
C ALA A 68 12.89 -4.52 17.80
N LEU A 69 11.88 -5.29 17.41
CA LEU A 69 12.02 -6.31 16.38
C LEU A 69 12.50 -5.71 15.05
N TRP A 70 11.99 -4.55 14.66
CA TRP A 70 12.42 -3.89 13.42
C TRP A 70 13.88 -3.38 13.48
N ARG A 71 14.37 -3.01 14.65
CA ARG A 71 15.79 -2.69 14.84
C ARG A 71 16.71 -3.91 14.70
N GLU A 72 16.24 -5.09 15.16
CA GLU A 72 16.97 -6.36 15.00
C GLU A 72 17.04 -6.82 13.55
N TYR A 73 15.99 -6.54 12.75
CA TYR A 73 15.87 -6.94 11.35
C TYR A 73 15.67 -5.72 10.45
N PRO A 74 16.72 -4.92 10.23
CA PRO A 74 16.61 -3.62 9.56
C PRO A 74 16.30 -3.70 8.05
N ASP A 75 16.48 -4.84 7.44
CA ASP A 75 16.16 -5.14 6.04
C ASP A 75 14.69 -5.46 5.80
N CYS A 76 13.90 -5.73 6.84
CA CYS A 76 12.45 -5.84 6.75
C CYS A 76 11.81 -4.48 6.49
N LEU A 77 10.63 -4.51 5.87
CA LEU A 77 9.71 -3.39 5.87
C LEU A 77 8.84 -3.40 7.14
N MET A 78 8.27 -2.25 7.44
CA MET A 78 7.18 -2.10 8.39
C MET A 78 5.97 -1.49 7.69
N GLN A 79 4.76 -1.97 7.97
CA GLN A 79 3.53 -1.39 7.44
C GLN A 79 2.49 -1.19 8.53
N THR A 80 1.70 -0.13 8.37
CA THR A 80 0.60 0.21 9.28
C THR A 80 -0.37 1.20 8.62
N HIS A 81 -1.52 1.46 9.26
CA HIS A 81 -2.46 2.52 8.87
C HIS A 81 -2.10 3.83 9.56
N LEU A 82 -2.38 4.96 8.92
CA LEU A 82 -2.11 6.28 9.47
C LEU A 82 -3.15 7.30 9.03
N SER A 83 -3.75 8.00 9.99
CA SER A 83 -4.58 9.20 9.77
C SER A 83 -5.63 9.02 8.66
N GLU A 84 -6.35 7.89 8.72
CA GLU A 84 -7.33 7.52 7.72
C GLU A 84 -8.64 8.30 7.88
N GLN A 85 -9.15 8.40 9.12
CA GLN A 85 -10.41 9.08 9.41
C GLN A 85 -10.25 10.07 10.57
N THR A 86 -11.08 11.11 10.57
CA THR A 86 -11.07 12.13 11.62
C THR A 86 -11.40 11.56 12.99
N ASP A 87 -12.42 10.72 13.08
CA ASP A 87 -12.83 10.08 14.34
C ASP A 87 -11.76 9.11 14.86
N GLU A 88 -11.04 8.44 13.95
CA GLU A 88 -9.88 7.61 14.30
C GLU A 88 -8.76 8.46 14.92
N ILE A 89 -8.46 9.63 14.35
CA ILE A 89 -7.44 10.54 14.87
C ILE A 89 -7.81 11.02 16.29
N GLU A 90 -9.08 11.37 16.52
CA GLU A 90 -9.56 11.74 17.86
C GLU A 90 -9.45 10.56 18.84
N TRP A 91 -9.76 9.35 18.38
CA TRP A 91 -9.61 8.15 19.19
C TRP A 91 -8.15 7.90 19.57
N VAL A 92 -7.23 8.03 18.61
CA VAL A 92 -5.78 7.94 18.87
C VAL A 92 -5.32 8.99 19.87
N ARG A 93 -5.78 10.24 19.73
CA ARG A 93 -5.47 11.32 20.69
C ARG A 93 -5.89 10.94 22.11
N GLY A 94 -7.06 10.33 22.29
CA GLY A 94 -7.53 9.85 23.58
C GLY A 94 -6.69 8.68 24.15
N LEU A 95 -6.24 7.78 23.27
CA LEU A 95 -5.45 6.60 23.67
C LEU A 95 -3.96 6.89 23.94
N PHE A 96 -3.42 7.95 23.30
CA PHE A 96 -2.02 8.36 23.37
C PHE A 96 -1.91 9.86 23.72
N PRO A 97 -2.34 10.28 24.93
CA PRO A 97 -2.43 11.70 25.28
C PRO A 97 -1.07 12.42 25.35
N GLN A 98 0.04 11.65 25.37
CA GLN A 98 1.41 12.20 25.39
C GLN A 98 1.99 12.39 23.99
N SER A 99 1.35 11.84 22.95
CA SER A 99 1.83 11.96 21.57
C SER A 99 1.41 13.29 20.97
N ARG A 100 2.31 13.88 20.19
CA ARG A 100 2.10 15.20 19.51
C ARG A 100 1.00 15.11 18.43
N ASP A 101 0.93 13.98 17.75
CA ASP A 101 -0.04 13.63 16.70
C ASP A 101 -0.11 12.10 16.50
N TYR A 102 -0.83 11.65 15.49
CA TYR A 102 -0.97 10.21 15.23
C TYR A 102 0.37 9.56 14.86
N LEU A 103 1.14 10.17 13.95
CA LEU A 103 2.45 9.65 13.53
C LEU A 103 3.42 9.51 14.71
N ASP A 104 3.33 10.41 15.69
CA ASP A 104 4.20 10.39 16.87
C ASP A 104 4.07 9.11 17.68
N THR A 105 2.91 8.45 17.66
CA THR A 105 2.71 7.15 18.30
C THR A 105 3.65 6.06 17.74
N TYR A 106 3.96 6.15 16.46
CA TYR A 106 4.90 5.26 15.75
C TYR A 106 6.34 5.75 15.86
N GLU A 107 6.56 7.06 15.67
CA GLU A 107 7.88 7.69 15.72
C GLU A 107 8.57 7.45 17.07
N ALA A 108 7.84 7.64 18.17
CA ALA A 108 8.34 7.44 19.53
C ALA A 108 8.79 5.99 19.81
N GLN A 109 8.26 5.02 19.07
CA GLN A 109 8.59 3.60 19.22
C GLN A 109 9.59 3.08 18.17
N GLY A 110 10.18 3.99 17.36
CA GLY A 110 11.16 3.65 16.32
C GLY A 110 10.56 2.98 15.09
N LEU A 111 9.26 3.22 14.84
CA LEU A 111 8.52 2.70 13.67
C LEU A 111 8.44 3.72 12.52
N LEU A 112 9.23 4.80 12.57
CA LEU A 112 9.33 5.80 11.50
C LEU A 112 10.77 5.89 11.00
N ARG A 113 11.03 5.34 9.81
CA ARG A 113 12.28 5.44 9.06
C ARG A 113 12.06 5.00 7.61
N GLU A 114 13.08 5.08 6.79
CA GLU A 114 13.06 4.46 5.46
C GLU A 114 12.72 2.96 5.56
N GLY A 115 11.78 2.50 4.72
CA GLY A 115 11.20 1.15 4.81
C GLY A 115 9.89 1.07 5.59
N ALA A 116 9.44 2.18 6.20
CA ALA A 116 8.08 2.29 6.71
C ALA A 116 7.09 2.57 5.56
N VAL A 117 5.96 1.88 5.58
CA VAL A 117 4.86 2.01 4.62
C VAL A 117 3.58 2.32 5.37
N TYR A 118 3.02 3.50 5.13
CA TYR A 118 1.80 3.96 5.80
C TYR A 118 0.62 3.95 4.83
N GLY A 119 -0.41 3.20 5.18
CA GLY A 119 -1.68 3.16 4.44
C GLY A 119 -2.51 4.41 4.70
N HIS A 120 -3.30 4.81 3.69
CA HIS A 120 -4.25 5.92 3.65
C HIS A 120 -3.61 7.31 3.76
N ALA A 121 -3.14 7.73 4.93
CA ALA A 121 -2.47 9.02 5.15
C ALA A 121 -3.25 10.24 4.59
N ILE A 122 -4.57 10.28 4.85
CA ILE A 122 -5.51 11.26 4.26
C ILE A 122 -5.46 12.58 5.03
N HIS A 123 -5.54 12.51 6.36
CA HIS A 123 -5.71 13.67 7.25
C HIS A 123 -4.40 14.03 7.96
N LEU A 124 -3.29 14.08 7.20
CA LEU A 124 -1.97 14.43 7.75
C LEU A 124 -1.88 15.89 8.15
N THR A 125 -1.33 16.14 9.33
CA THR A 125 -0.86 17.48 9.74
C THR A 125 0.41 17.87 8.98
N ASP A 126 0.78 19.14 9.00
CA ASP A 126 2.03 19.62 8.36
C ASP A 126 3.28 18.99 8.99
N ARG A 127 3.25 18.75 10.33
CA ARG A 127 4.33 18.05 11.01
C ARG A 127 4.47 16.60 10.52
N GLU A 128 3.37 15.87 10.44
CA GLU A 128 3.39 14.48 9.95
C GLU A 128 3.92 14.40 8.52
N ARG A 129 3.49 15.29 7.63
CA ARG A 129 4.00 15.38 6.25
C ARG A 129 5.52 15.60 6.22
N ALA A 130 6.01 16.57 6.98
CA ALA A 130 7.43 16.89 7.06
C ALA A 130 8.24 15.69 7.60
N ARG A 131 7.77 15.07 8.68
CA ARG A 131 8.45 13.92 9.31
C ARG A 131 8.48 12.67 8.42
N LEU A 132 7.37 12.37 7.74
CA LEU A 132 7.30 11.26 6.78
C LEU A 132 8.28 11.46 5.63
N ALA A 133 8.33 12.67 5.07
CA ALA A 133 9.26 13.01 3.99
C ALA A 133 10.73 12.93 4.44
N GLU A 134 11.06 13.51 5.59
CA GLU A 134 12.41 13.49 6.16
C GLU A 134 12.89 12.06 6.48
N ALA A 135 12.00 11.23 7.00
CA ALA A 135 12.29 9.84 7.31
C ALA A 135 12.41 8.94 6.07
N GLY A 136 12.07 9.43 4.88
CA GLY A 136 12.03 8.63 3.66
C GLY A 136 10.97 7.54 3.66
N ALA A 137 9.90 7.71 4.42
CA ALA A 137 8.79 6.79 4.49
C ALA A 137 7.99 6.76 3.17
N SER A 138 7.24 5.68 2.97
CA SER A 138 6.37 5.50 1.81
C SER A 138 4.90 5.61 2.22
N LEU A 139 4.07 6.13 1.33
CA LEU A 139 2.62 6.17 1.48
C LEU A 139 1.94 5.24 0.48
N VAL A 140 0.79 4.72 0.86
CA VAL A 140 -0.04 3.90 -0.02
C VAL A 140 -1.44 4.50 -0.11
N HIS A 141 -1.80 4.94 -1.30
CA HIS A 141 -3.14 5.43 -1.60
C HIS A 141 -4.09 4.27 -1.89
N CYS A 142 -5.18 4.19 -1.12
CA CYS A 142 -6.20 3.13 -1.19
C CYS A 142 -7.54 3.73 -1.64
N PRO A 143 -7.67 4.22 -2.88
CA PRO A 143 -8.82 5.07 -3.27
C PRO A 143 -10.16 4.38 -3.14
N THR A 144 -10.25 3.09 -3.50
CA THR A 144 -11.50 2.32 -3.41
C THR A 144 -11.96 2.12 -1.98
N SER A 145 -11.04 1.87 -1.05
CA SER A 145 -11.34 1.77 0.37
C SER A 145 -11.74 3.13 0.96
N ASN A 146 -10.93 4.15 0.71
CA ASN A 146 -11.15 5.50 1.25
C ASN A 146 -12.52 6.07 0.86
N THR A 147 -12.97 5.79 -0.36
CA THR A 147 -14.30 6.22 -0.83
C THR A 147 -15.42 5.32 -0.31
N PHE A 148 -15.21 4.00 -0.25
CA PHE A 148 -16.21 3.03 0.18
C PHE A 148 -16.59 3.22 1.65
N ILE A 149 -15.60 3.44 2.54
CA ILE A 149 -15.84 3.64 3.97
C ILE A 149 -15.91 5.12 4.38
N GLY A 150 -15.79 6.06 3.43
CA GLY A 150 -15.96 7.48 3.68
C GLY A 150 -14.77 8.16 4.40
N SER A 151 -13.57 7.63 4.28
CA SER A 151 -12.36 8.15 4.96
C SER A 151 -11.98 9.55 4.47
N GLY A 152 -12.13 9.83 3.17
CA GLY A 152 -11.79 11.12 2.57
C GLY A 152 -10.99 10.99 1.26
N LEU A 153 -10.44 12.11 0.80
CA LEU A 153 -9.76 12.22 -0.48
C LEU A 153 -8.24 12.40 -0.29
N PHE A 154 -7.46 11.46 -0.76
CA PHE A 154 -5.99 11.51 -0.69
C PHE A 154 -5.41 12.67 -1.50
N ASP A 155 -4.38 13.32 -0.98
CA ASP A 155 -3.67 14.41 -1.64
C ASP A 155 -2.53 13.87 -2.53
N MET A 156 -2.75 13.81 -3.84
CA MET A 156 -1.73 13.39 -4.80
C MET A 156 -0.51 14.33 -4.88
N GLY A 157 -0.61 15.54 -4.33
CA GLY A 157 0.54 16.44 -4.19
C GLY A 157 1.69 15.85 -3.37
N LEU A 158 1.37 14.94 -2.44
CA LEU A 158 2.35 14.20 -1.63
C LEU A 158 3.32 13.34 -2.47
N ALA A 159 2.88 12.85 -3.64
CA ALA A 159 3.73 12.07 -4.54
C ALA A 159 4.94 12.85 -5.12
N ARG A 160 4.95 14.16 -4.98
CA ARG A 160 6.10 15.01 -5.35
C ARG A 160 7.21 15.02 -4.30
N GLN A 161 6.89 14.65 -3.08
CA GLN A 161 7.78 14.73 -1.91
C GLN A 161 8.12 13.36 -1.33
N MET A 162 7.26 12.38 -1.53
CA MET A 162 7.35 11.04 -0.94
C MET A 162 7.12 9.95 -1.98
N ARG A 163 7.54 8.74 -1.65
CA ARG A 163 7.17 7.55 -2.43
C ARG A 163 5.70 7.25 -2.18
N VAL A 164 4.91 7.19 -3.25
CA VAL A 164 3.48 6.84 -3.19
C VAL A 164 3.21 5.67 -4.13
N GLY A 165 2.55 4.65 -3.61
CA GLY A 165 2.01 3.53 -4.36
C GLY A 165 0.48 3.50 -4.32
N LEU A 166 -0.12 2.59 -5.09
CA LEU A 166 -1.55 2.28 -5.04
C LEU A 166 -1.78 0.90 -4.41
N ALA A 167 -2.88 0.77 -3.66
CA ALA A 167 -3.36 -0.51 -3.17
C ALA A 167 -4.88 -0.61 -3.30
N THR A 168 -5.35 -1.84 -3.46
CA THR A 168 -6.79 -2.16 -3.47
C THR A 168 -7.39 -2.09 -2.08
N ASP A 169 -6.60 -2.42 -1.05
CA ASP A 169 -7.05 -2.53 0.33
C ASP A 169 -8.34 -3.36 0.44
N THR A 170 -8.40 -4.49 -0.29
CA THR A 170 -9.62 -5.30 -0.38
C THR A 170 -9.98 -5.88 0.98
N GLY A 171 -11.22 -5.61 1.38
CA GLY A 171 -11.77 -5.79 2.73
C GLY A 171 -12.40 -4.47 3.18
N GLY A 172 -11.64 -3.36 3.23
CA GLY A 172 -12.14 -1.99 3.20
C GLY A 172 -12.43 -1.54 1.76
N GLY A 173 -11.55 -1.89 0.80
CA GLY A 173 -11.76 -1.62 -0.62
C GLY A 173 -12.75 -2.58 -1.29
N SER A 174 -13.45 -2.08 -2.29
CA SER A 174 -14.56 -2.77 -2.97
C SER A 174 -14.15 -3.69 -4.12
N SER A 175 -12.85 -3.79 -4.47
CA SER A 175 -12.38 -4.55 -5.64
C SER A 175 -10.95 -5.04 -5.49
N PHE A 176 -10.65 -6.22 -6.07
CA PHE A 176 -9.27 -6.70 -6.25
C PHE A 176 -8.59 -6.11 -7.50
N SER A 177 -9.32 -5.41 -8.36
CA SER A 177 -8.83 -4.93 -9.64
C SER A 177 -7.98 -3.67 -9.49
N MET A 178 -6.72 -3.72 -9.95
CA MET A 178 -5.88 -2.52 -10.04
C MET A 178 -6.35 -1.55 -11.12
N LEU A 179 -7.07 -2.01 -12.16
CA LEU A 179 -7.73 -1.11 -13.12
C LEU A 179 -8.76 -0.26 -12.41
N HIS A 180 -9.64 -0.88 -11.62
CA HIS A 180 -10.63 -0.18 -10.81
C HIS A 180 -9.98 0.75 -9.78
N THR A 181 -8.89 0.33 -9.15
CA THR A 181 -8.12 1.17 -8.21
C THR A 181 -7.53 2.40 -8.90
N MET A 182 -6.98 2.24 -10.10
CA MET A 182 -6.49 3.38 -10.91
C MET A 182 -7.62 4.33 -11.32
N ALA A 183 -8.78 3.81 -11.72
CA ALA A 183 -9.96 4.62 -12.02
C ALA A 183 -10.40 5.45 -10.81
N ALA A 184 -10.54 4.82 -9.65
CA ALA A 184 -10.88 5.51 -8.41
C ALA A 184 -9.81 6.56 -8.01
N ALA A 185 -8.53 6.28 -8.20
CA ALA A 185 -7.44 7.25 -7.96
C ALA A 185 -7.56 8.47 -8.87
N TYR A 186 -7.92 8.27 -10.15
CA TYR A 186 -8.19 9.36 -11.08
C TYR A 186 -9.37 10.21 -10.61
N GLU A 187 -10.49 9.60 -10.26
CA GLU A 187 -11.71 10.30 -9.81
C GLU A 187 -11.47 11.09 -8.52
N VAL A 188 -10.80 10.49 -7.54
CA VAL A 188 -10.42 11.16 -6.28
C VAL A 188 -9.51 12.36 -6.54
N ALA A 189 -8.54 12.24 -7.42
CA ALA A 189 -7.67 13.35 -7.80
C ALA A 189 -8.45 14.49 -8.48
N GLN A 190 -9.38 14.16 -9.38
CA GLN A 190 -10.26 15.17 -10.03
C GLN A 190 -11.12 15.91 -9.00
N LEU A 191 -11.71 15.22 -8.02
CA LEU A 191 -12.48 15.85 -6.94
C LEU A 191 -11.65 16.84 -6.10
N ARG A 192 -10.32 16.64 -6.05
CA ARG A 192 -9.38 17.57 -5.42
C ARG A 192 -8.80 18.63 -6.38
N GLY A 193 -9.25 18.70 -7.61
CA GLY A 193 -8.69 19.59 -8.63
C GLY A 193 -7.27 19.21 -9.08
N GLN A 194 -6.88 17.96 -8.91
CA GLN A 194 -5.56 17.42 -9.28
C GLN A 194 -5.73 16.48 -10.47
N ALA A 195 -5.37 16.94 -11.68
CA ALA A 195 -5.45 16.08 -12.87
C ALA A 195 -4.31 15.06 -12.89
N LEU A 196 -4.63 13.78 -13.12
CA LEU A 196 -3.67 12.71 -13.34
C LEU A 196 -3.69 12.26 -14.79
N HIS A 197 -2.52 12.24 -15.42
CA HIS A 197 -2.37 11.63 -16.73
C HIS A 197 -2.41 10.09 -16.63
N PRO A 198 -2.93 9.33 -17.62
CA PRO A 198 -2.96 7.86 -17.60
C PRO A 198 -1.61 7.21 -17.29
N SER A 199 -0.50 7.77 -17.78
CA SER A 199 0.85 7.28 -17.47
C SER A 199 1.20 7.37 -15.97
N GLN A 200 0.69 8.37 -15.26
CA GLN A 200 0.90 8.50 -13.81
C GLN A 200 0.13 7.43 -13.06
N LEU A 201 -1.07 7.07 -13.50
CA LEU A 201 -1.87 5.98 -12.90
C LEU A 201 -1.14 4.64 -13.06
N VAL A 202 -0.67 4.33 -14.28
CA VAL A 202 0.11 3.12 -14.54
C VAL A 202 1.40 3.13 -13.73
N TRP A 203 2.10 4.26 -13.67
CA TRP A 203 3.32 4.38 -12.88
C TRP A 203 3.08 4.13 -11.39
N LEU A 204 2.02 4.70 -10.81
CA LEU A 204 1.64 4.48 -9.41
C LEU A 204 1.34 3.01 -9.13
N ALA A 205 0.63 2.33 -10.04
CA ALA A 205 0.28 0.92 -9.91
C ALA A 205 1.44 -0.06 -10.17
N THR A 206 2.56 0.41 -10.71
CA THR A 206 3.73 -0.41 -11.08
C THR A 206 5.00 0.09 -10.37
N VAL A 207 5.76 0.97 -11.00
CA VAL A 207 7.03 1.49 -10.46
C VAL A 207 6.84 2.21 -9.14
N GLY A 208 5.78 3.01 -8.98
CA GLY A 208 5.47 3.73 -7.74
C GLY A 208 5.26 2.78 -6.57
N SER A 209 4.46 1.73 -6.77
CA SER A 209 4.23 0.68 -5.76
C SER A 209 5.51 -0.13 -5.48
N ALA A 210 6.29 -0.48 -6.51
CA ALA A 210 7.57 -1.16 -6.34
C ALA A 210 8.55 -0.32 -5.51
N ARG A 211 8.63 1.00 -5.75
CA ARG A 211 9.46 1.94 -4.97
C ARG A 211 8.97 2.08 -3.53
N ALA A 212 7.66 2.10 -3.31
CA ALA A 212 7.11 2.11 -1.95
C ALA A 212 7.51 0.86 -1.15
N LEU A 213 7.65 -0.28 -1.83
CA LEU A 213 8.09 -1.56 -1.26
C LEU A 213 9.61 -1.78 -1.36
N ARG A 214 10.40 -0.81 -1.84
CA ARG A 214 11.85 -0.93 -2.06
C ARG A 214 12.23 -2.16 -2.90
N ALA A 215 11.47 -2.43 -3.93
CA ALA A 215 11.64 -3.55 -4.85
C ALA A 215 11.76 -3.10 -6.31
N GLU A 216 12.02 -1.82 -6.54
CA GLU A 216 12.13 -1.21 -7.87
C GLU A 216 13.32 -1.69 -8.69
N ASP A 217 14.30 -2.32 -8.05
CA ASP A 217 15.42 -3.00 -8.68
C ASP A 217 15.05 -4.39 -9.25
N ARG A 218 13.86 -4.89 -8.91
CA ARG A 218 13.39 -6.24 -9.25
C ARG A 218 12.11 -6.25 -10.05
N ILE A 219 11.12 -5.44 -9.67
CA ILE A 219 9.76 -5.41 -10.22
C ILE A 219 9.29 -3.98 -10.53
N GLY A 220 8.14 -3.88 -11.19
CA GLY A 220 7.48 -2.60 -11.49
C GLY A 220 7.83 -2.03 -12.86
N ASN A 221 8.81 -2.59 -13.56
CA ASN A 221 9.23 -2.15 -14.89
C ASN A 221 9.59 -3.35 -15.78
N ILE A 222 9.66 -3.14 -17.09
CA ILE A 222 10.11 -4.13 -18.08
C ILE A 222 11.50 -3.67 -18.57
N ALA A 223 12.56 -4.30 -18.04
CA ALA A 223 13.93 -4.01 -18.41
C ALA A 223 14.80 -5.27 -18.23
N PRO A 224 15.97 -5.36 -18.91
CA PRO A 224 16.93 -6.44 -18.67
C PRO A 224 17.34 -6.51 -17.19
N GLY A 225 17.32 -7.71 -16.62
CA GLY A 225 17.65 -7.96 -15.20
C GLY A 225 16.47 -7.89 -14.24
N MET A 226 15.32 -7.38 -14.68
CA MET A 226 14.08 -7.37 -13.88
C MET A 226 13.41 -8.75 -13.87
N GLU A 227 12.68 -9.03 -12.79
CA GLU A 227 11.82 -10.21 -12.71
C GLU A 227 10.61 -10.05 -13.66
N ALA A 228 10.31 -11.09 -14.41
CA ALA A 228 9.23 -11.04 -15.39
C ALA A 228 7.87 -11.31 -14.72
N ASP A 229 7.44 -10.39 -13.87
CA ASP A 229 6.07 -10.28 -13.34
C ASP A 229 5.28 -9.36 -14.27
N LEU A 230 4.48 -9.95 -15.16
CA LEU A 230 3.84 -9.22 -16.26
C LEU A 230 2.35 -9.46 -16.27
N THR A 231 1.61 -8.41 -16.63
CA THR A 231 0.18 -8.48 -16.95
C THR A 231 -0.03 -8.02 -18.39
N VAL A 232 -0.69 -8.85 -19.17
CA VAL A 232 -1.09 -8.55 -20.54
C VAL A 232 -2.51 -8.05 -20.53
N ILE A 233 -2.72 -6.82 -21.01
CA ILE A 233 -4.02 -6.16 -21.03
C ILE A 233 -4.60 -6.23 -22.44
N ASP A 234 -5.86 -6.66 -22.55
CA ASP A 234 -6.63 -6.65 -23.80
C ASP A 234 -7.35 -5.30 -23.96
N LEU A 235 -6.91 -4.52 -24.93
CA LEU A 235 -7.51 -3.23 -25.28
C LEU A 235 -8.81 -3.33 -26.09
N ALA A 236 -9.29 -4.55 -26.36
CA ALA A 236 -10.58 -4.83 -27.02
C ALA A 236 -11.50 -5.68 -26.11
N SER A 237 -11.30 -5.64 -24.81
CA SER A 237 -12.00 -6.49 -23.83
C SER A 237 -13.52 -6.32 -23.79
N THR A 238 -14.02 -5.18 -24.23
CA THR A 238 -15.45 -4.90 -24.43
C THR A 238 -15.66 -4.06 -25.70
N PRO A 239 -16.87 -4.11 -26.33
CA PRO A 239 -17.15 -3.28 -27.52
C PRO A 239 -16.97 -1.78 -27.28
N ALA A 240 -17.28 -1.28 -26.08
CA ALA A 240 -17.11 0.12 -25.72
C ALA A 240 -15.63 0.53 -25.66
N ILE A 241 -14.80 -0.30 -25.00
CA ILE A 241 -13.36 -0.08 -24.91
C ILE A 241 -12.72 -0.17 -26.31
N GLU A 242 -13.02 -1.22 -27.06
CA GLU A 242 -12.51 -1.40 -28.43
C GLU A 242 -12.82 -0.19 -29.32
N GLN A 243 -14.06 0.32 -29.27
CA GLN A 243 -14.47 1.46 -30.05
C GLN A 243 -13.73 2.75 -29.67
N ALA A 244 -13.47 2.96 -28.37
CA ALA A 244 -12.68 4.08 -27.89
C ALA A 244 -11.20 3.95 -28.31
N VAL A 245 -10.61 2.76 -28.18
CA VAL A 245 -9.23 2.48 -28.59
C VAL A 245 -9.00 2.69 -30.08
N ARG A 246 -9.95 2.29 -30.94
CA ARG A 246 -9.86 2.52 -32.39
C ARG A 246 -9.76 4.00 -32.79
N ARG A 247 -10.17 4.93 -31.93
CA ARG A 247 -10.12 6.37 -32.12
C ARG A 247 -8.92 7.04 -31.46
N ALA A 248 -8.17 6.28 -30.66
CA ALA A 248 -7.04 6.80 -29.90
C ALA A 248 -5.88 7.19 -30.83
N GLY A 249 -5.32 8.39 -30.63
CA GLY A 249 -4.15 8.89 -31.38
C GLY A 249 -2.83 8.55 -30.66
N SER A 250 -2.88 7.98 -29.46
CA SER A 250 -1.70 7.60 -28.69
C SER A 250 -1.96 6.38 -27.80
N LEU A 251 -0.88 5.74 -27.32
CA LEU A 251 -0.98 4.65 -26.36
C LEU A 251 -1.75 5.05 -25.09
N TRP A 252 -1.53 6.26 -24.61
CA TRP A 252 -2.17 6.73 -23.37
C TRP A 252 -3.66 6.98 -23.55
N GLU A 253 -4.07 7.47 -24.70
CA GLU A 253 -5.49 7.57 -25.06
C GLU A 253 -6.13 6.19 -25.23
N ALA A 254 -5.40 5.19 -25.72
CA ALA A 254 -5.89 3.82 -25.82
C ALA A 254 -6.00 3.12 -24.46
N LEU A 255 -5.08 3.39 -23.54
CA LEU A 255 -5.09 2.80 -22.19
C LEU A 255 -6.16 3.42 -21.27
N PHE A 256 -6.47 4.70 -21.43
CA PHE A 256 -7.39 5.39 -20.54
C PHE A 256 -8.79 4.76 -20.47
N PRO A 257 -9.46 4.43 -21.60
CA PRO A 257 -10.74 3.71 -21.53
C PRO A 257 -10.67 2.37 -20.82
N THR A 258 -9.56 1.66 -20.97
CA THR A 258 -9.35 0.38 -20.28
C THR A 258 -9.13 0.58 -18.78
N ILE A 259 -8.43 1.64 -18.38
CA ILE A 259 -8.30 1.98 -16.94
C ILE A 259 -9.68 2.30 -16.35
N MET A 260 -10.47 3.15 -17.04
CA MET A 260 -11.74 3.65 -16.48
C MET A 260 -12.89 2.64 -16.52
N MET A 261 -12.91 1.74 -17.53
CA MET A 261 -14.05 0.84 -17.78
C MET A 261 -13.66 -0.63 -17.79
N GLY A 262 -12.36 -0.95 -17.65
CA GLY A 262 -11.87 -2.33 -17.70
C GLY A 262 -12.15 -3.09 -16.41
N ASP A 263 -12.40 -4.38 -16.58
CA ASP A 263 -12.59 -5.35 -15.51
C ASP A 263 -11.66 -6.58 -15.73
N ASP A 264 -12.01 -7.72 -15.14
CA ASP A 264 -11.25 -8.97 -15.27
C ASP A 264 -11.14 -9.47 -16.73
N ARG A 265 -12.07 -9.12 -17.60
CA ARG A 265 -12.02 -9.45 -19.03
C ARG A 265 -10.85 -8.76 -19.74
N ALA A 266 -10.40 -7.64 -19.23
CA ALA A 266 -9.23 -6.92 -19.77
C ALA A 266 -7.89 -7.61 -19.41
N ILE A 267 -7.87 -8.55 -18.48
CA ILE A 267 -6.66 -9.28 -18.11
C ILE A 267 -6.50 -10.50 -18.98
N ARG A 268 -5.74 -10.38 -20.07
CA ARG A 268 -5.53 -11.43 -21.06
C ARG A 268 -4.62 -12.56 -20.55
N ALA A 269 -3.57 -12.21 -19.81
CA ALA A 269 -2.62 -13.14 -19.25
C ALA A 269 -1.83 -12.50 -18.10
N THR A 270 -1.40 -13.34 -17.16
CA THR A 270 -0.50 -12.96 -16.07
C THR A 270 0.69 -13.89 -16.04
N TRP A 271 1.87 -13.32 -15.87
CA TRP A 271 3.13 -14.04 -15.76
C TRP A 271 3.74 -13.74 -14.40
N VAL A 272 4.27 -14.74 -13.73
CA VAL A 272 4.97 -14.61 -12.46
C VAL A 272 6.35 -15.22 -12.61
N ASN A 273 7.37 -14.38 -12.42
CA ASN A 273 8.77 -14.78 -12.60
C ASN A 273 9.02 -15.53 -13.92
N GLY A 274 8.49 -15.00 -15.02
CA GLY A 274 8.62 -15.57 -16.35
C GLY A 274 7.74 -16.80 -16.65
N ARG A 275 6.85 -17.19 -15.74
CA ARG A 275 5.96 -18.36 -15.91
C ARG A 275 4.51 -17.88 -16.04
N PRO A 276 3.77 -18.32 -17.08
CA PRO A 276 2.36 -17.97 -17.21
C PRO A 276 1.55 -18.60 -16.06
N LEU A 277 0.68 -17.81 -15.45
CA LEU A 277 -0.36 -18.33 -14.56
C LEU A 277 -1.53 -18.83 -15.40
N ARG A 278 -1.96 -20.06 -15.14
CA ARG A 278 -3.13 -20.69 -15.76
C ARG A 278 -4.34 -20.57 -14.86
#